data_9ad78fb5fb9df4fd2c7e17115dde5d94
#
_entry.id   9ad78fb5fb9df4fd2c7e17115dde5d94
#
_cell.length_a   1.000
_cell.length_b   1.000
_cell.length_c   1.000
_cell.angle_alpha   90.00
_cell.angle_beta   90.00
_cell.angle_gamma   90.00
#
_symmetry.space_group_name_H-M   'P 1'
#
loop_
_entity.id
_entity.type
_entity.pdbx_description
1 polymer ?
#
loop_
_entity_poly.entity_id
_entity_poly.type
_entity_poly.pdbx_seq_one_letter_code
_entity_poly.pdbx_strand_id
1 'polypeptide(L)'
;MKDFQGTLFLIIGNSGSGKDSIISGVIDKYPSNLKKIHAPKRYITRKPSEFEKNLTISSESFKEMEEQGKFALSWQIYGLNYGIPIEIEDYLEKGHPVIINVSRTIIKQARNRYKNIKVVFIEVPLEITLQRIKNRKRESEELLKERIERARKNQKFPEADLTIDNSGKLEDAINKFFTYLINFIKK
;
A
#
# COMPACT_ATOMS: atom_id res chain seq x y z
N MET A 1 9.86 19.29 -3.07
CA MET A 1 9.83 17.99 -2.33
C MET A 1 9.56 18.31 -0.87
N LYS A 2 8.50 17.73 -0.28
CA LYS A 2 8.16 17.93 1.14
C LYS A 2 9.10 17.13 2.03
N ASP A 3 9.63 17.74 3.08
CA ASP A 3 10.54 17.11 4.05
C ASP A 3 9.86 17.08 5.43
N PHE A 4 9.37 15.92 5.81
CA PHE A 4 8.66 15.67 7.06
C PHE A 4 9.54 14.89 8.04
N GLN A 5 9.30 15.03 9.35
CA GLN A 5 10.00 14.26 10.39
C GLN A 5 9.65 12.76 10.34
N GLY A 6 8.39 12.44 10.02
CA GLY A 6 7.91 11.08 9.88
C GLY A 6 8.33 10.43 8.57
N THR A 7 8.33 9.11 8.54
CA THR A 7 8.66 8.31 7.35
C THR A 7 7.40 7.75 6.71
N LEU A 8 7.27 7.93 5.40
CA LEU A 8 6.20 7.35 4.59
C LEU A 8 6.63 5.99 4.02
N PHE A 9 6.00 4.91 4.48
CA PHE A 9 6.21 3.56 3.97
C PHE A 9 5.15 3.20 2.95
N LEU A 10 5.54 3.01 1.71
CA LEU A 10 4.68 2.58 0.62
C LEU A 10 4.85 1.09 0.36
N ILE A 11 3.81 0.33 0.64
CA ILE A 11 3.82 -1.12 0.47
C ILE A 11 3.24 -1.46 -0.90
N ILE A 12 4.05 -2.08 -1.74
CA ILE A 12 3.69 -2.48 -3.08
C ILE A 12 3.84 -4.00 -3.27
N GLY A 13 3.22 -4.53 -4.30
CA GLY A 13 3.27 -5.96 -4.65
C GLY A 13 2.03 -6.37 -5.42
N ASN A 14 2.08 -7.53 -6.05
CA ASN A 14 0.97 -8.04 -6.85
C ASN A 14 -0.30 -8.28 -6.02
N SER A 15 -1.44 -8.35 -6.68
CA SER A 15 -2.67 -8.82 -6.04
C SER A 15 -2.43 -10.22 -5.44
N GLY A 16 -2.89 -10.47 -4.22
CA GLY A 16 -2.63 -11.75 -3.55
C GLY A 16 -1.26 -11.87 -2.86
N SER A 17 -0.39 -10.86 -2.90
CA SER A 17 0.92 -10.94 -2.23
C SER A 17 0.87 -10.84 -0.70
N GLY A 18 -0.29 -10.56 -0.10
CA GLY A 18 -0.46 -10.51 1.36
C GLY A 18 -0.13 -9.18 2.02
N LYS A 19 -0.06 -8.08 1.26
CA LYS A 19 0.27 -6.73 1.78
C LYS A 19 -0.57 -6.32 2.99
N ASP A 20 -1.89 -6.47 2.91
CA ASP A 20 -2.79 -6.02 3.97
C ASP A 20 -2.60 -6.85 5.25
N SER A 21 -2.36 -8.17 5.13
CA SER A 21 -2.05 -9.05 6.26
C SER A 21 -0.72 -8.70 6.93
N ILE A 22 0.30 -8.37 6.13
CA ILE A 22 1.61 -7.94 6.66
C ILE A 22 1.47 -6.60 7.38
N ILE A 23 0.75 -5.63 6.80
CA ILE A 23 0.53 -4.31 7.43
C ILE A 23 -0.21 -4.49 8.76
N SER A 24 -1.29 -5.29 8.79
CA SER A 24 -2.04 -5.56 10.02
C SER A 24 -1.16 -6.20 11.09
N GLY A 25 -0.42 -7.26 10.73
CA GLY A 25 0.46 -7.94 11.68
C GLY A 25 1.59 -7.06 12.23
N VAL A 26 2.12 -6.13 11.42
CA VAL A 26 3.10 -5.16 11.90
C VAL A 26 2.47 -4.17 12.87
N ILE A 27 1.25 -3.67 12.58
CA ILE A 27 0.54 -2.74 13.47
C ILE A 27 0.21 -3.43 14.81
N ASP A 28 -0.22 -4.69 14.77
CA ASP A 28 -0.58 -5.46 15.97
C ASP A 28 0.64 -5.73 16.87
N LYS A 29 1.84 -5.87 16.28
CA LYS A 29 3.11 -6.06 17.02
C LYS A 29 3.76 -4.74 17.46
N TYR A 30 3.24 -3.60 17.01
CA TYR A 30 3.93 -2.33 17.19
C TYR A 30 3.89 -1.86 18.65
N PRO A 31 5.06 -1.49 19.24
CA PRO A 31 5.12 -1.09 20.63
C PRO A 31 4.32 0.17 20.93
N SER A 32 3.51 0.14 21.99
CA SER A 32 2.65 1.25 22.40
C SER A 32 3.40 2.48 22.91
N ASN A 33 4.67 2.32 23.31
CA ASN A 33 5.53 3.41 23.79
C ASN A 33 6.21 4.21 22.67
N LEU A 34 6.03 3.82 21.40
CA LEU A 34 6.53 4.54 20.23
C LEU A 34 5.42 5.41 19.62
N LYS A 35 5.82 6.39 18.78
CA LYS A 35 4.86 7.19 18.00
C LYS A 35 3.98 6.27 17.15
N LYS A 36 2.67 6.34 17.37
CA LYS A 36 1.69 5.43 16.75
C LYS A 36 1.79 5.43 15.23
N ILE A 37 1.76 4.24 14.63
CA ILE A 37 1.63 4.09 13.18
C ILE A 37 0.29 4.66 12.72
N HIS A 38 0.31 5.50 11.69
CA HIS A 38 -0.88 5.90 10.97
C HIS A 38 -1.02 5.07 9.68
N ALA A 39 -2.11 4.34 9.56
CA ALA A 39 -2.46 3.56 8.37
C ALA A 39 -3.81 4.07 7.83
N PRO A 40 -3.82 5.04 6.92
CA PRO A 40 -5.05 5.67 6.43
C PRO A 40 -5.88 4.69 5.62
N LYS A 41 -7.20 4.86 5.69
CA LYS A 41 -8.10 4.23 4.73
C LYS A 41 -7.99 4.95 3.39
N ARG A 42 -7.92 4.18 2.29
CA ARG A 42 -7.91 4.73 0.94
C ARG A 42 -9.32 5.02 0.48
N TYR A 43 -9.50 6.10 -0.27
CA TYR A 43 -10.70 6.31 -1.07
C TYR A 43 -10.64 5.47 -2.34
N ILE A 44 -11.79 4.92 -2.76
CA ILE A 44 -11.91 4.10 -3.97
C ILE A 44 -13.28 4.29 -4.63
N THR A 45 -13.29 4.41 -5.97
CA THR A 45 -14.53 4.51 -6.76
C THR A 45 -15.08 3.14 -7.13
N ARG A 46 -15.33 2.30 -6.14
CA ARG A 46 -15.90 0.96 -6.30
C ARG A 46 -17.02 0.76 -5.29
N LYS A 47 -18.00 -0.10 -5.61
CA LYS A 47 -19.02 -0.51 -4.65
C LYS A 47 -18.38 -1.05 -3.36
N PRO A 48 -18.98 -0.83 -2.19
CA PRO A 48 -18.47 -1.36 -0.91
C PRO A 48 -18.19 -2.86 -0.99
N SER A 49 -17.14 -3.28 -0.28
CA SER A 49 -16.76 -4.69 -0.17
C SER A 49 -16.52 -5.04 1.29
N GLU A 50 -17.11 -6.10 1.77
CA GLU A 50 -16.93 -6.61 3.14
C GLU A 50 -15.48 -6.96 3.48
N PHE A 51 -14.65 -7.15 2.45
CA PHE A 51 -13.28 -7.65 2.58
C PHE A 51 -12.20 -6.56 2.57
N GLU A 52 -12.55 -5.31 2.29
CA GLU A 52 -11.57 -4.23 2.21
C GLU A 52 -12.06 -3.01 2.99
N LYS A 53 -11.24 -2.56 3.93
CA LYS A 53 -11.53 -1.39 4.78
C LYS A 53 -11.26 -0.07 4.05
N ASN A 54 -11.73 0.07 2.79
CA ASN A 54 -11.60 1.30 2.01
C ASN A 54 -12.80 2.22 2.23
N LEU A 55 -12.63 3.52 1.94
CA LEU A 55 -13.71 4.49 1.87
C LEU A 55 -14.24 4.53 0.44
N THR A 56 -15.46 4.06 0.23
CA THR A 56 -16.09 4.06 -1.10
C THR A 56 -16.75 5.40 -1.36
N ILE A 57 -16.47 5.99 -2.53
CA ILE A 57 -17.09 7.22 -3.02
C ILE A 57 -17.44 7.11 -4.51
N SER A 58 -18.29 8.01 -5.01
CA SER A 58 -18.60 8.08 -6.43
C SER A 58 -17.42 8.65 -7.23
N SER A 59 -17.43 8.46 -8.55
CA SER A 59 -16.41 9.03 -9.42
C SER A 59 -16.47 10.56 -9.42
N GLU A 60 -17.66 11.14 -9.33
CA GLU A 60 -17.90 12.58 -9.25
C GLU A 60 -17.29 13.14 -7.96
N SER A 61 -17.64 12.56 -6.81
CA SER A 61 -17.07 12.97 -5.51
C SER A 61 -15.54 12.80 -5.46
N PHE A 62 -15.02 11.75 -6.10
CA PHE A 62 -13.57 11.58 -6.19
C PHE A 62 -12.91 12.74 -6.95
N LYS A 63 -13.47 13.10 -8.10
CA LYS A 63 -12.97 14.19 -8.92
C LYS A 63 -13.03 15.54 -8.17
N GLU A 64 -14.13 15.84 -7.51
CA GLU A 64 -14.26 17.04 -6.67
C GLU A 64 -13.21 17.09 -5.57
N MET A 65 -12.99 15.98 -4.86
CA MET A 65 -11.96 15.90 -3.83
C MET A 65 -10.55 16.07 -4.39
N GLU A 66 -10.29 15.53 -5.58
CA GLU A 66 -8.99 15.67 -6.25
C GLU A 66 -8.72 17.11 -6.67
N GLU A 67 -9.71 17.78 -7.28
CA GLU A 67 -9.64 19.21 -7.65
C GLU A 67 -9.46 20.12 -6.42
N GLN A 68 -10.03 19.76 -5.27
CA GLN A 68 -9.86 20.46 -4.00
C GLN A 68 -8.53 20.14 -3.29
N GLY A 69 -7.67 19.31 -3.88
CA GLY A 69 -6.39 18.92 -3.28
C GLY A 69 -6.52 18.07 -2.01
N LYS A 70 -7.62 17.33 -1.85
CA LYS A 70 -7.87 16.48 -0.68
C LYS A 70 -7.05 15.19 -0.66
N PHE A 71 -6.32 14.90 -1.75
CA PHE A 71 -5.47 13.71 -1.84
C PHE A 71 -3.98 14.05 -1.82
N ALA A 72 -3.24 13.35 -0.97
CA ALA A 72 -1.79 13.35 -0.95
C ALA A 72 -1.21 12.64 -2.19
N LEU A 73 -1.83 11.53 -2.56
CA LEU A 73 -1.52 10.70 -3.71
C LEU A 73 -2.82 10.17 -4.32
N SER A 74 -2.92 10.14 -5.65
CA SER A 74 -4.03 9.52 -6.36
C SER A 74 -3.54 8.73 -7.57
N TRP A 75 -4.27 7.71 -7.96
CA TRP A 75 -3.97 6.90 -9.15
C TRP A 75 -5.20 6.18 -9.65
N GLN A 76 -5.16 5.79 -10.92
CA GLN A 76 -6.17 4.96 -11.56
C GLN A 76 -5.60 3.59 -11.92
N ILE A 77 -6.38 2.54 -11.70
CA ILE A 77 -6.07 1.17 -12.12
C ILE A 77 -7.34 0.35 -12.25
N TYR A 78 -7.45 -0.47 -13.29
CA TYR A 78 -8.64 -1.28 -13.60
C TYR A 78 -9.93 -0.44 -13.69
N GLY A 79 -9.86 0.77 -14.26
CA GLY A 79 -10.99 1.69 -14.33
C GLY A 79 -11.44 2.30 -13.00
N LEU A 80 -10.75 2.01 -11.90
CA LEU A 80 -11.04 2.53 -10.57
C LEU A 80 -10.04 3.60 -10.16
N ASN A 81 -10.53 4.66 -9.51
CA ASN A 81 -9.70 5.69 -8.92
C ASN A 81 -9.43 5.36 -7.44
N TYR A 82 -8.22 5.64 -7.02
CA TYR A 82 -7.74 5.46 -5.64
C TYR A 82 -7.11 6.76 -5.15
N GLY A 83 -7.47 7.18 -3.94
CA GLY A 83 -6.93 8.38 -3.31
C GLY A 83 -6.45 8.11 -1.89
N ILE A 84 -5.31 8.67 -1.53
CA ILE A 84 -4.79 8.72 -0.17
C ILE A 84 -5.10 10.10 0.38
N PRO A 85 -5.81 10.22 1.51
CA PRO A 85 -6.19 11.52 2.05
C PRO A 85 -4.97 12.37 2.40
N ILE A 86 -5.10 13.69 2.22
CA ILE A 86 -4.03 14.67 2.47
C ILE A 86 -3.63 14.71 3.95
N GLU A 87 -4.51 14.30 4.86
CA GLU A 87 -4.27 14.27 6.31
C GLU A 87 -3.04 13.45 6.73
N ILE A 88 -2.54 12.56 5.87
CA ILE A 88 -1.29 11.84 6.15
C ILE A 88 -0.11 12.78 6.37
N GLU A 89 -0.15 13.98 5.78
CA GLU A 89 0.91 14.98 5.90
C GLU A 89 0.98 15.53 7.33
N ASP A 90 -0.15 15.69 8.01
CA ASP A 90 -0.18 16.13 9.42
C ASP A 90 0.47 15.10 10.35
N TYR A 91 0.26 13.80 10.07
CA TYR A 91 0.93 12.72 10.82
C TYR A 91 2.43 12.67 10.54
N LEU A 92 2.83 12.84 9.27
CA LEU A 92 4.24 12.88 8.89
C LEU A 92 4.95 14.11 9.50
N GLU A 93 4.30 15.26 9.55
CA GLU A 93 4.85 16.46 10.18
C GLU A 93 5.09 16.27 11.68
N LYS A 94 4.17 15.61 12.36
CA LYS A 94 4.29 15.22 13.78
C LYS A 94 5.29 14.07 14.03
N GLY A 95 5.94 13.56 12.99
CA GLY A 95 6.94 12.50 13.07
C GLY A 95 6.37 11.09 13.22
N HIS A 96 5.08 10.89 12.92
CA HIS A 96 4.49 9.55 12.92
C HIS A 96 4.94 8.75 11.68
N PRO A 97 5.19 7.43 11.80
CA PRO A 97 5.31 6.57 10.64
C PRO A 97 3.95 6.39 9.99
N VAL A 98 3.90 6.56 8.67
CA VAL A 98 2.69 6.35 7.87
C VAL A 98 2.90 5.14 6.96
N ILE A 99 2.00 4.15 7.01
CA ILE A 99 2.09 2.93 6.19
C ILE A 99 0.89 2.84 5.27
N ILE A 100 1.14 2.70 3.96
CA ILE A 100 0.08 2.68 2.95
C ILE A 100 0.31 1.58 1.91
N ASN A 101 -0.71 0.76 1.65
CA ASN A 101 -0.75 -0.13 0.51
C ASN A 101 -1.11 0.66 -0.76
N VAL A 102 -0.21 0.73 -1.73
CA VAL A 102 -0.37 1.52 -2.96
C VAL A 102 -0.06 0.73 -4.22
N SER A 103 -0.41 1.31 -5.38
CA SER A 103 0.07 0.81 -6.67
C SER A 103 1.52 1.21 -6.91
N ARG A 104 2.30 0.34 -7.56
CA ARG A 104 3.67 0.70 -7.98
C ARG A 104 3.72 1.86 -8.97
N THR A 105 2.62 2.13 -9.68
CA THR A 105 2.53 3.20 -10.67
C THR A 105 2.75 4.60 -10.09
N ILE A 106 2.46 4.78 -8.79
CA ILE A 106 2.59 6.09 -8.15
C ILE A 106 3.95 6.33 -7.46
N ILE A 107 4.85 5.33 -7.44
CA ILE A 107 6.10 5.43 -6.67
C ILE A 107 6.95 6.61 -7.14
N LYS A 108 7.07 6.82 -8.46
CA LYS A 108 7.81 7.95 -9.01
C LYS A 108 7.20 9.29 -8.55
N GLN A 109 5.88 9.43 -8.61
CA GLN A 109 5.16 10.62 -8.14
C GLN A 109 5.40 10.84 -6.64
N ALA A 110 5.28 9.78 -5.83
CA ALA A 110 5.49 9.87 -4.40
C ALA A 110 6.92 10.28 -4.03
N ARG A 111 7.93 9.70 -4.69
CA ARG A 111 9.34 10.08 -4.50
C ARG A 111 9.64 11.51 -4.91
N ASN A 112 8.94 12.05 -5.90
CA ASN A 112 9.07 13.47 -6.27
C ASN A 112 8.40 14.41 -5.27
N ARG A 113 7.38 13.93 -4.56
CA ARG A 113 6.62 14.72 -3.59
C ARG A 113 7.24 14.70 -2.19
N TYR A 114 7.69 13.53 -1.72
CA TYR A 114 8.15 13.31 -0.36
C TYR A 114 9.62 12.89 -0.31
N LYS A 115 10.39 13.45 0.63
CA LYS A 115 11.81 13.15 0.83
C LYS A 115 11.99 11.87 1.68
N ASN A 116 11.30 11.79 2.82
CA ASN A 116 11.37 10.67 3.75
C ASN A 116 10.39 9.55 3.36
N ILE A 117 10.73 8.81 2.30
CA ILE A 117 9.91 7.73 1.75
C ILE A 117 10.69 6.42 1.72
N LYS A 118 10.02 5.31 2.04
CA LYS A 118 10.52 3.96 1.92
C LYS A 118 9.54 3.09 1.14
N VAL A 119 10.02 2.43 0.11
CA VAL A 119 9.23 1.53 -0.73
C VAL A 119 9.53 0.10 -0.34
N VAL A 120 8.51 -0.61 0.13
CA VAL A 120 8.60 -2.03 0.53
C VAL A 120 7.85 -2.87 -0.51
N PHE A 121 8.59 -3.73 -1.21
CA PHE A 121 8.02 -4.64 -2.20
C PHE A 121 7.75 -6.01 -1.57
N ILE A 122 6.49 -6.45 -1.62
CA ILE A 122 6.12 -7.80 -1.21
C ILE A 122 6.16 -8.70 -2.42
N GLU A 123 7.18 -9.54 -2.47
CA GLU A 123 7.42 -10.53 -3.52
C GLU A 123 6.74 -11.84 -3.16
N VAL A 124 6.17 -12.50 -4.16
CA VAL A 124 5.61 -13.86 -4.06
C VAL A 124 5.80 -14.51 -5.43
N PRO A 125 6.26 -15.77 -5.51
CA PRO A 125 6.35 -16.52 -6.76
C PRO A 125 5.06 -16.48 -7.57
N LEU A 126 5.19 -16.46 -8.90
CA LEU A 126 4.04 -16.28 -9.80
C LEU A 126 2.97 -17.33 -9.57
N GLU A 127 3.35 -18.59 -9.41
CA GLU A 127 2.45 -19.74 -9.22
C GLU A 127 1.58 -19.54 -7.97
N ILE A 128 2.19 -19.15 -6.87
CA ILE A 128 1.48 -18.88 -5.60
C ILE A 128 0.57 -17.64 -5.77
N THR A 129 1.05 -16.61 -6.45
CA THR A 129 0.26 -15.40 -6.74
C THR A 129 -0.98 -15.75 -7.55
N LEU A 130 -0.84 -16.53 -8.63
CA LEU A 130 -1.95 -16.94 -9.48
C LEU A 130 -2.98 -17.80 -8.71
N GLN A 131 -2.51 -18.74 -7.89
CA GLN A 131 -3.38 -19.55 -7.05
C GLN A 131 -4.17 -18.69 -6.06
N ARG A 132 -3.52 -17.73 -5.39
CA ARG A 132 -4.17 -16.82 -4.44
C ARG A 132 -5.18 -15.90 -5.13
N ILE A 133 -4.90 -15.42 -6.34
CA ILE A 133 -5.83 -14.59 -7.13
C ILE A 133 -7.07 -15.40 -7.51
N LYS A 134 -6.90 -16.61 -8.06
CA LYS A 134 -8.00 -17.50 -8.47
C LYS A 134 -8.91 -17.88 -7.29
N ASN A 135 -8.33 -18.19 -6.14
CA ASN A 135 -9.07 -18.60 -4.94
C ASN A 135 -9.97 -17.49 -4.36
N ARG A 136 -9.75 -16.24 -4.72
CA ARG A 136 -10.56 -15.12 -4.20
C ARG A 136 -11.99 -15.06 -4.75
N LYS A 137 -12.29 -15.68 -5.91
CA LYS A 137 -13.63 -15.78 -6.53
C LYS A 137 -14.49 -14.51 -6.51
N ARG A 138 -13.86 -13.31 -6.67
CA ARG A 138 -14.53 -12.02 -6.41
C ARG A 138 -14.71 -11.16 -7.66
N GLU A 139 -14.31 -11.63 -8.82
CA GLU A 139 -14.10 -10.79 -9.98
C GLU A 139 -14.63 -11.44 -11.25
N SER A 140 -14.95 -10.59 -12.25
CA SER A 140 -15.25 -11.08 -13.59
C SER A 140 -14.02 -11.76 -14.20
N GLU A 141 -14.24 -12.63 -15.19
CA GLU A 141 -13.16 -13.32 -15.88
C GLU A 141 -12.17 -12.37 -16.56
N GLU A 142 -12.68 -11.24 -17.09
CA GLU A 142 -11.84 -10.21 -17.71
C GLU A 142 -10.88 -9.60 -16.69
N LEU A 143 -11.40 -9.18 -15.54
CA LEU A 143 -10.59 -8.58 -14.47
C LEU A 143 -9.58 -9.58 -13.90
N LEU A 144 -9.94 -10.85 -13.84
CA LEU A 144 -9.03 -11.94 -13.45
C LEU A 144 -7.88 -12.07 -14.45
N LYS A 145 -8.16 -12.06 -15.77
CA LYS A 145 -7.13 -12.10 -16.83
C LYS A 145 -6.17 -10.93 -16.73
N GLU A 146 -6.68 -9.70 -16.59
CA GLU A 146 -5.84 -8.50 -16.43
C GLU A 146 -4.92 -8.60 -15.21
N ARG A 147 -5.42 -9.10 -14.08
CA ARG A 147 -4.60 -9.29 -12.87
C ARG A 147 -3.53 -10.34 -13.03
N ILE A 148 -3.84 -11.43 -13.72
CA ILE A 148 -2.87 -12.48 -14.05
C ILE A 148 -1.76 -11.93 -14.94
N GLU A 149 -2.10 -11.21 -16.01
CA GLU A 149 -1.12 -10.60 -16.90
C GLU A 149 -0.24 -9.59 -16.17
N ARG A 150 -0.86 -8.76 -15.35
CA ARG A 150 -0.13 -7.80 -14.52
C ARG A 150 0.79 -8.50 -13.52
N ALA A 151 0.35 -9.60 -12.90
CA ALA A 151 1.20 -10.39 -12.01
C ALA A 151 2.42 -10.95 -12.75
N ARG A 152 2.25 -11.44 -13.98
CA ARG A 152 3.36 -11.93 -14.83
C ARG A 152 4.38 -10.84 -15.16
N LYS A 153 3.91 -9.64 -15.55
CA LYS A 153 4.78 -8.51 -15.93
C LYS A 153 5.50 -7.89 -14.74
N ASN A 154 4.97 -8.05 -13.54
CA ASN A 154 5.38 -7.29 -12.36
C ASN A 154 5.97 -8.18 -11.25
N GLN A 155 6.86 -9.11 -11.61
CA GLN A 155 7.48 -10.04 -10.65
C GLN A 155 8.56 -9.37 -9.78
N LYS A 156 9.21 -8.35 -10.30
CA LYS A 156 10.33 -7.66 -9.65
C LYS A 156 10.05 -6.16 -9.50
N PHE A 157 10.69 -5.55 -8.53
CA PHE A 157 10.74 -4.10 -8.37
C PHE A 157 12.12 -3.71 -7.80
N PRO A 158 13.15 -3.58 -8.66
CA PRO A 158 14.53 -3.33 -8.22
C PRO A 158 14.72 -2.03 -7.45
N GLU A 159 13.82 -1.06 -7.64
CA GLU A 159 13.85 0.25 -6.98
C GLU A 159 13.26 0.25 -5.56
N ALA A 160 12.89 -0.94 -5.02
CA ALA A 160 12.42 -1.05 -3.64
C ALA A 160 13.56 -0.83 -2.65
N ASP A 161 13.27 -0.12 -1.57
CA ASP A 161 14.19 0.03 -0.43
C ASP A 161 14.28 -1.27 0.40
N LEU A 162 13.23 -2.09 0.34
CA LEU A 162 13.17 -3.42 0.94
C LEU A 162 12.32 -4.36 0.09
N THR A 163 12.83 -5.56 -0.19
CA THR A 163 12.03 -6.67 -0.75
C THR A 163 11.80 -7.73 0.30
N ILE A 164 10.53 -8.13 0.47
CA ILE A 164 10.10 -9.16 1.41
C ILE A 164 9.46 -10.30 0.63
N ASP A 165 10.05 -11.47 0.71
CA ASP A 165 9.43 -12.71 0.23
C ASP A 165 8.33 -13.15 1.20
N ASN A 166 7.11 -13.30 0.69
CA ASN A 166 5.93 -13.80 1.39
C ASN A 166 5.41 -15.11 0.76
N SER A 167 6.31 -15.95 0.32
CA SER A 167 6.01 -17.31 -0.17
C SER A 167 5.87 -18.34 0.97
N GLY A 168 6.55 -18.10 2.08
CA GLY A 168 6.57 -18.94 3.27
C GLY A 168 5.54 -18.56 4.34
N LYS A 169 5.97 -18.60 5.59
CA LYS A 169 5.13 -18.20 6.73
C LYS A 169 4.92 -16.69 6.75
N LEU A 170 3.67 -16.27 6.91
CA LEU A 170 3.30 -14.85 7.01
C LEU A 170 4.06 -14.14 8.13
N GLU A 171 4.29 -14.84 9.25
CA GLU A 171 4.99 -14.31 10.41
C GLU A 171 6.43 -13.87 10.09
N ASP A 172 7.13 -14.59 9.21
CA ASP A 172 8.50 -14.22 8.81
C ASP A 172 8.51 -12.91 8.01
N ALA A 173 7.52 -12.73 7.13
CA ALA A 173 7.35 -11.49 6.37
C ALA A 173 6.98 -10.30 7.28
N ILE A 174 6.11 -10.51 8.27
CA ILE A 174 5.76 -9.52 9.30
C ILE A 174 7.01 -9.13 10.09
N ASN A 175 7.77 -10.09 10.59
CA ASN A 175 8.99 -9.85 11.38
C ASN A 175 10.04 -9.07 10.58
N LYS A 176 10.23 -9.41 9.31
CA LYS A 176 11.17 -8.72 8.42
C LYS A 176 10.77 -7.26 8.22
N PHE A 177 9.48 -6.99 7.96
CA PHE A 177 9.00 -5.61 7.82
C PHE A 177 9.06 -4.85 9.15
N PHE A 178 8.65 -5.46 10.25
CA PHE A 178 8.71 -4.87 11.58
C PHE A 178 10.13 -4.43 11.94
N THR A 179 11.13 -5.31 11.78
CA THR A 179 12.54 -5.00 12.07
C THR A 179 13.03 -3.83 11.21
N TYR A 180 12.70 -3.82 9.92
CA TYR A 180 13.06 -2.73 9.03
C TYR A 180 12.44 -1.40 9.47
N LEU A 181 11.13 -1.39 9.75
CA LEU A 181 10.38 -0.22 10.16
C LEU A 181 10.94 0.40 11.44
N ILE A 182 11.22 -0.41 12.47
CA ILE A 182 11.76 0.05 13.76
C ILE A 182 13.10 0.77 13.60
N ASN A 183 13.94 0.38 12.65
CA ASN A 183 15.22 1.05 12.40
C ASN A 183 15.09 2.51 11.96
N PHE A 184 13.95 2.90 11.39
CA PHE A 184 13.67 4.28 10.98
C PHE A 184 12.97 5.12 12.06
N ILE A 185 12.36 4.47 13.04
CA ILE A 185 11.56 5.16 14.07
C ILE A 185 12.39 5.46 15.32
N LYS A 186 13.40 4.66 15.59
CA LYS A 186 14.32 4.83 16.75
C LYS A 186 15.38 5.91 16.55
N LYS A 187 15.38 6.56 15.40
CA LYS A 187 16.27 7.69 15.11
C LYS A 187 15.51 9.01 15.24
#